data_935bc8c35776a6ec118fb4c28159596c
#
_entry.id   935bc8c35776a6ec118fb4c28159596c
#
_cell.length_a   1.000
_cell.length_b   1.000
_cell.length_c   1.000
_cell.angle_alpha   90.00
_cell.angle_beta   90.00
_cell.angle_gamma   90.00
#
_symmetry.space_group_name_H-M   'P 1'
#
loop_
_entity.id
_entity.type
_entity.pdbx_description
1 polymer ?
#
loop_
_entity_poly.entity_id
_entity_poly.type
_entity_poly.pdbx_seq_one_letter_code
_entity_poly.pdbx_strand_id
1 'polypeptide(L)'
;MVRDLKAGQKSRATRIKRDALDRALVDLAAFYRDVMVRQLGADVALVNEEYAAQVDFLAAAGTPEATLRRIEAVLAAREAVAANVAPLLAVEAMTLALR
;
A
#
# COMPACT_ATOMS: atom_id res chain seq x y z
N MET A 1 20.34 13.70 29.96
CA MET A 1 19.85 14.74 29.03
C MET A 1 20.15 14.39 27.58
N VAL A 2 21.41 14.16 27.19
CA VAL A 2 21.76 13.83 25.80
C VAL A 2 21.13 12.54 25.32
N ARG A 3 21.00 11.51 26.18
CA ARG A 3 20.37 10.24 25.84
C ARG A 3 18.89 10.39 25.53
N ASP A 4 18.17 11.22 26.28
CA ASP A 4 16.73 11.43 26.10
C ASP A 4 16.44 12.16 24.79
N LEU A 5 17.27 13.12 24.40
CA LEU A 5 17.16 13.83 23.14
C LEU A 5 17.36 12.90 21.95
N LYS A 6 18.36 12.00 22.02
CA LYS A 6 18.62 11.01 20.96
C LYS A 6 17.49 10.00 20.85
N ALA A 7 16.95 9.52 21.96
CA ALA A 7 15.81 8.62 21.98
C ALA A 7 14.55 9.27 21.39
N GLY A 8 14.29 10.54 21.74
CA GLY A 8 13.17 11.30 21.19
C GLY A 8 13.30 11.53 19.68
N GLN A 9 14.50 11.81 19.19
CA GLN A 9 14.77 11.98 17.75
C GLN A 9 14.58 10.68 16.98
N LYS A 10 15.05 9.55 17.50
CA LYS A 10 14.83 8.23 16.90
C LYS A 10 13.35 7.89 16.83
N SER A 11 12.61 8.14 17.90
CA SER A 11 11.18 7.87 17.97
C SER A 11 10.40 8.70 16.95
N ARG A 12 10.73 9.99 16.79
CA ARG A 12 10.11 10.86 15.78
C ARG A 12 10.46 10.43 14.36
N ALA A 13 11.72 10.11 14.08
CA ALA A 13 12.15 9.63 12.78
C ALA A 13 11.44 8.32 12.41
N THR A 14 11.26 7.41 13.36
CA THR A 14 10.54 6.16 13.14
C THR A 14 9.09 6.40 12.82
N ARG A 15 8.41 7.34 13.53
CA ARG A 15 7.01 7.69 13.24
C ARG A 15 6.84 8.32 11.87
N ILE A 16 7.75 9.23 11.49
CA ILE A 16 7.72 9.86 10.16
C ILE A 16 7.85 8.80 9.06
N LYS A 17 8.75 7.84 9.23
CA LYS A 17 8.92 6.73 8.28
C LYS A 17 7.69 5.85 8.20
N ARG A 18 7.06 5.53 9.33
CA ARG A 18 5.82 4.75 9.36
C ARG A 18 4.68 5.48 8.69
N ASP A 19 4.53 6.78 8.94
CA ASP A 19 3.49 7.60 8.32
C ASP A 19 3.68 7.69 6.80
N ALA A 20 4.91 7.86 6.35
CA ALA A 20 5.24 7.87 4.92
C ALA A 20 4.94 6.52 4.26
N LEU A 21 5.29 5.41 4.94
CA LEU A 21 4.99 4.07 4.46
C LEU A 21 3.49 3.82 4.43
N ASP A 22 2.75 4.21 5.47
CA ASP A 22 1.30 4.07 5.49
C ASP A 22 0.64 4.80 4.33
N ARG A 23 1.07 6.03 4.04
CA ARG A 23 0.57 6.78 2.88
C ARG A 23 0.87 6.08 1.56
N ALA A 24 2.07 5.55 1.41
CA ALA A 24 2.44 4.80 0.20
C ALA A 24 1.56 3.56 0.03
N LEU A 25 1.25 2.85 1.13
CA LEU A 25 0.37 1.69 1.10
C LEU A 25 -1.07 2.07 0.76
N VAL A 26 -1.57 3.20 1.27
CA VAL A 26 -2.90 3.72 0.90
C VAL A 26 -2.94 4.05 -0.58
N ASP A 27 -1.92 4.71 -1.11
CA ASP A 27 -1.84 5.05 -2.53
C ASP A 27 -1.81 3.79 -3.41
N LEU A 28 -1.07 2.78 -3.00
CA LEU A 28 -1.01 1.49 -3.70
C LEU A 28 -2.36 0.78 -3.68
N ALA A 29 -3.05 0.78 -2.55
CA ALA A 29 -4.39 0.21 -2.44
C ALA A 29 -5.37 0.95 -3.36
N ALA A 30 -5.30 2.27 -3.42
CA ALA A 30 -6.14 3.07 -4.31
C ALA A 30 -5.86 2.76 -5.79
N PHE A 31 -4.61 2.54 -6.15
CA PHE A 31 -4.24 2.13 -7.50
C PHE A 31 -4.84 0.77 -7.87
N TYR A 32 -4.72 -0.23 -7.01
CA TYR A 32 -5.33 -1.53 -7.25
C TYR A 32 -6.86 -1.48 -7.24
N ARG A 33 -7.45 -0.59 -6.44
CA ARG A 33 -8.90 -0.33 -6.47
C ARG A 33 -9.31 0.14 -7.86
N ASP A 34 -8.56 1.05 -8.47
CA ASP A 34 -8.81 1.53 -9.82
C ASP A 34 -8.71 0.39 -10.85
N VAL A 35 -7.72 -0.50 -10.70
CA VAL A 35 -7.60 -1.70 -11.54
C VAL A 35 -8.85 -2.57 -11.42
N MET A 36 -9.34 -2.80 -10.22
CA MET A 36 -10.54 -3.61 -9.98
C MET A 36 -11.79 -2.96 -10.60
N VAL A 37 -11.94 -1.65 -10.46
CA VAL A 37 -13.06 -0.91 -11.07
C VAL A 37 -13.12 -1.14 -12.58
N ARG A 38 -11.97 -1.09 -13.24
CA ARG A 38 -11.88 -1.36 -14.69
C ARG A 38 -12.17 -2.81 -15.01
N GLN A 39 -11.65 -3.74 -14.23
CA GLN A 39 -11.89 -5.18 -14.43
C GLN A 39 -13.36 -5.56 -14.30
N LEU A 40 -14.08 -4.91 -13.39
CA LEU A 40 -15.51 -5.14 -13.16
C LEU A 40 -16.41 -4.37 -14.11
N GLY A 41 -15.86 -3.49 -14.93
CA GLY A 41 -16.62 -2.66 -15.85
C GLY A 41 -17.54 -1.66 -15.12
N ALA A 42 -17.18 -1.27 -13.90
CA ALA A 42 -17.98 -0.32 -13.13
C ALA A 42 -17.85 1.09 -13.69
N ASP A 43 -18.98 1.79 -13.81
CA ASP A 43 -19.00 3.18 -14.27
C ASP A 43 -18.71 4.12 -13.10
N VAL A 44 -17.48 4.08 -12.62
CA VAL A 44 -16.99 4.87 -11.49
C VAL A 44 -15.68 5.54 -11.89
N ALA A 45 -15.51 6.80 -11.51
CA ALA A 45 -14.29 7.54 -11.80
C ALA A 45 -13.07 6.91 -11.10
N LEU A 46 -11.93 6.93 -11.78
CA LEU A 46 -10.67 6.52 -11.19
C LEU A 46 -10.21 7.55 -10.14
N VAL A 47 -9.60 7.05 -9.05
CA VAL A 47 -8.95 7.91 -8.06
C VAL A 47 -7.66 8.50 -8.63
N ASN A 48 -6.90 7.71 -9.38
CA ASN A 48 -5.61 8.08 -9.94
C ASN A 48 -5.71 8.18 -11.47
N GLU A 49 -6.42 9.19 -11.97
CA GLU A 49 -6.65 9.36 -13.41
C GLU A 49 -5.35 9.51 -14.21
N GLU A 50 -4.30 10.07 -13.61
CA GLU A 50 -2.99 10.22 -14.23
C GLU A 50 -2.32 8.89 -14.55
N TYR A 51 -2.75 7.81 -13.91
CA TYR A 51 -2.24 6.45 -14.16
C TYR A 51 -3.22 5.58 -14.95
N ALA A 52 -4.18 6.18 -15.64
CA ALA A 52 -5.22 5.43 -16.35
C ALA A 52 -4.66 4.39 -17.33
N ALA A 53 -3.58 4.72 -18.04
CA ALA A 53 -2.96 3.77 -18.98
C ALA A 53 -2.39 2.54 -18.26
N GLN A 54 -1.72 2.74 -17.14
CA GLN A 54 -1.17 1.65 -16.32
C GLN A 54 -2.29 0.82 -15.70
N VAL A 55 -3.34 1.47 -15.22
CA VAL A 55 -4.53 0.81 -14.67
C VAL A 55 -5.17 -0.09 -15.73
N ASP A 56 -5.39 0.43 -16.91
CA ASP A 56 -6.02 -0.32 -18.01
C ASP A 56 -5.16 -1.49 -18.46
N PHE A 57 -3.84 -1.31 -18.51
CA PHE A 57 -2.91 -2.39 -18.83
C PHE A 57 -3.01 -3.54 -17.81
N LEU A 58 -2.95 -3.23 -16.52
CA LEU A 58 -3.05 -4.25 -15.47
C LEU A 58 -4.45 -4.88 -15.41
N ALA A 59 -5.49 -4.10 -15.66
CA ALA A 59 -6.85 -4.62 -15.68
C ALA A 59 -7.03 -5.67 -16.79
N ALA A 60 -6.46 -5.41 -17.95
CA ALA A 60 -6.52 -6.35 -19.08
C ALA A 60 -5.68 -7.61 -18.85
N ALA A 61 -4.58 -7.48 -18.10
CA ALA A 61 -3.62 -8.58 -17.89
C ALA A 61 -3.99 -9.53 -16.74
N GLY A 62 -4.95 -9.18 -15.89
CA GLY A 62 -5.28 -9.94 -14.68
C GLY A 62 -6.77 -10.13 -14.47
N THR A 63 -7.10 -10.68 -13.31
CA THR A 63 -8.48 -10.95 -12.91
C THR A 63 -8.86 -10.13 -11.67
N PRO A 64 -10.18 -9.84 -11.46
CA PRO A 64 -10.63 -9.16 -10.25
C PRO A 64 -10.25 -9.92 -8.97
N GLU A 65 -10.28 -11.25 -9.00
CA GLU A 65 -9.93 -12.09 -7.85
C GLU A 65 -8.48 -11.91 -7.46
N ALA A 66 -7.57 -11.89 -8.43
CA ALA A 66 -6.14 -11.64 -8.18
C ALA A 66 -5.91 -10.21 -7.66
N THR A 67 -6.62 -9.24 -8.21
CA THR A 67 -6.54 -7.85 -7.76
C THR A 67 -7.02 -7.71 -6.32
N LEU A 68 -8.12 -8.37 -5.96
CA LEU A 68 -8.62 -8.37 -4.58
C LEU A 68 -7.58 -8.92 -3.61
N ARG A 69 -6.92 -10.02 -3.95
CA ARG A 69 -5.83 -10.59 -3.12
C ARG A 69 -4.70 -9.58 -2.92
N ARG A 70 -4.35 -8.81 -3.95
CA ARG A 70 -3.33 -7.76 -3.86
C ARG A 70 -3.76 -6.64 -2.94
N ILE A 71 -5.02 -6.19 -3.02
CA ILE A 71 -5.56 -5.18 -2.10
C ILE A 71 -5.50 -5.70 -0.66
N GLU A 72 -5.91 -6.92 -0.42
CA GLU A 72 -5.87 -7.54 0.90
C GLU A 72 -4.43 -7.61 1.45
N ALA A 73 -3.45 -7.94 0.59
CA ALA A 73 -2.04 -7.96 0.98
C ALA A 73 -1.53 -6.58 1.39
N VAL A 74 -1.91 -5.53 0.67
CA VAL A 74 -1.55 -4.14 1.00
C VAL A 74 -2.18 -3.73 2.34
N LEU A 75 -3.46 -4.04 2.54
CA LEU A 75 -4.15 -3.72 3.79
C LEU A 75 -3.57 -4.50 4.97
N ALA A 76 -3.18 -5.76 4.78
CA ALA A 76 -2.49 -6.54 5.81
C ALA A 76 -1.14 -5.91 6.18
N ALA A 77 -0.40 -5.38 5.20
CA ALA A 77 0.85 -4.67 5.47
C ALA A 77 0.60 -3.40 6.30
N ARG A 78 -0.47 -2.65 6.02
CA ARG A 78 -0.85 -1.48 6.81
C ARG A 78 -1.12 -1.86 8.27
N GLU A 79 -1.87 -2.92 8.50
CA GLU A 79 -2.16 -3.42 9.85
C GLU A 79 -0.88 -3.84 10.57
N ALA A 80 0.03 -4.52 9.88
CA ALA A 80 1.30 -4.94 10.45
C ALA A 80 2.17 -3.74 10.86
N VAL A 81 2.23 -2.71 10.05
CA VAL A 81 2.95 -1.47 10.36
C VAL A 81 2.32 -0.78 11.57
N ALA A 82 1.00 -0.70 11.63
CA ALA A 82 0.27 -0.12 12.76
C ALA A 82 0.47 -0.91 14.05
N ALA A 83 0.66 -2.22 13.97
CA ALA A 83 0.91 -3.10 15.11
C ALA A 83 2.39 -3.16 15.52
N ASN A 84 3.23 -2.23 15.04
CA ASN A 84 4.67 -2.15 15.33
C ASN A 84 5.50 -3.33 14.80
N VAL A 85 5.02 -4.06 13.81
CA VAL A 85 5.85 -5.01 13.07
C VAL A 85 6.92 -4.20 12.32
N ALA A 86 8.16 -4.72 12.29
CA ALA A 86 9.24 -4.04 11.58
C ALA A 86 8.82 -3.75 10.14
N PRO A 87 8.91 -2.48 9.66
CA PRO A 87 8.42 -2.11 8.33
C PRO A 87 9.00 -2.95 7.20
N LEU A 88 10.28 -3.32 7.30
CA LEU A 88 10.91 -4.17 6.29
C LEU A 88 10.24 -5.54 6.20
N LEU A 89 9.91 -6.16 7.33
CA LEU A 89 9.23 -7.45 7.34
C LEU A 89 7.82 -7.35 6.76
N ALA A 90 7.09 -6.29 7.07
CA ALA A 90 5.75 -6.05 6.53
C ALA A 90 5.80 -5.90 5.00
N VAL A 91 6.76 -5.14 4.48
CA VAL A 91 6.94 -4.94 3.04
C VAL A 91 7.37 -6.23 2.35
N GLU A 92 8.28 -7.01 2.95
CA GLU A 92 8.69 -8.31 2.41
C GLU A 92 7.51 -9.28 2.29
N ALA A 93 6.71 -9.39 3.35
CA ALA A 93 5.53 -10.26 3.34
C ALA A 93 4.53 -9.81 2.27
N MET A 94 4.29 -8.51 2.15
CA MET A 94 3.42 -7.95 1.11
C MET A 94 3.95 -8.27 -0.28
N THR A 95 5.24 -8.05 -0.53
CA THR A 95 5.86 -8.30 -1.84
C THR A 95 5.72 -9.75 -2.26
N LEU A 96 5.88 -10.69 -1.32
CA LEU A 96 5.68 -12.10 -1.59
C LEU A 96 4.22 -12.41 -1.94
N ALA A 97 3.27 -11.76 -1.27
CA ALA A 97 1.85 -11.96 -1.51
C ALA A 97 1.36 -11.31 -2.82
N LEU A 98 2.08 -10.32 -3.34
CA LEU A 98 1.73 -9.63 -4.59
C LEU A 98 2.14 -10.40 -5.85
N ARG A 99 2.88 -11.48 -5.71
CA ARG A 99 3.33 -12.32 -6.84
C ARG A 99 2.20 -13.00 -7.57
#